data_2cb2a87f2af8ec75c73d435c803c3811
#
_entry.id   2cb2a87f2af8ec75c73d435c803c3811
#
_cell.length_a   1.000
_cell.length_b   1.000
_cell.length_c   1.000
_cell.angle_alpha   90.00
_cell.angle_beta   90.00
_cell.angle_gamma   90.00
#
_symmetry.space_group_name_H-M   'P 1'
#
loop_
_entity.id
_entity.type
_entity.pdbx_description
1 polymer ?
#
loop_
_entity_poly.entity_id
_entity_poly.type
_entity_poly.pdbx_seq_one_letter_code
_entity_poly.pdbx_strand_id
1 'polypeptide(L)' 'MKTKVREFRTNMGLTQQQLADLVHVSNRTIISIEKEQYNPSLMLAYRIAQVFDTTVEELCCLKENKEMEDKKHESKE' A
#
# COMPACT_ATOMS: atom_id res chain seq x y z
N MET A 1 3.87 4.11 -6.02
CA MET A 1 4.07 4.38 -4.59
C MET A 1 4.51 3.10 -3.89
N LYS A 2 5.58 3.17 -3.12
CA LYS A 2 6.07 2.03 -2.34
C LYS A 2 5.12 1.73 -1.18
N THR A 3 4.84 0.43 -0.94
CA THR A 3 4.03 -0.01 0.20
C THR A 3 4.60 -1.29 0.78
N LYS A 4 4.15 -1.65 1.98
CA LYS A 4 4.50 -2.91 2.64
C LYS A 4 3.34 -3.92 2.57
N VAL A 5 2.40 -3.74 1.66
CA VAL A 5 1.22 -4.59 1.56
C VAL A 5 1.60 -6.05 1.36
N ARG A 6 2.50 -6.35 0.43
CA ARG A 6 2.94 -7.73 0.19
C ARG A 6 3.58 -8.34 1.43
N GLU A 7 4.45 -7.59 2.10
CA GLU A 7 5.15 -8.06 3.30
C GLU A 7 4.16 -8.44 4.40
N PHE A 8 3.24 -7.54 4.73
CA PHE A 8 2.23 -7.83 5.75
C PHE A 8 1.32 -8.98 5.34
N ARG A 9 0.93 -9.01 4.07
CA ARG A 9 0.04 -10.05 3.55
C ARG A 9 0.69 -11.44 3.66
N THR A 10 1.93 -11.58 3.21
CA THR A 10 2.62 -12.86 3.26
C THR A 10 2.90 -13.30 4.68
N ASN A 11 3.20 -12.36 5.58
CA ASN A 11 3.42 -12.67 6.99
C ASN A 11 2.15 -13.21 7.67
N MET A 12 0.97 -12.79 7.20
CA MET A 12 -0.30 -13.32 7.71
C MET A 12 -0.76 -14.59 6.99
N GLY A 13 -0.03 -15.02 5.96
CA GLY A 13 -0.41 -16.19 5.18
C GLY A 13 -1.62 -15.98 4.28
N LEU A 14 -1.92 -14.73 3.91
CA LEU A 14 -3.06 -14.41 3.04
C LEU A 14 -2.64 -14.42 1.57
N THR A 15 -3.54 -14.91 0.70
CA THR A 15 -3.39 -14.74 -0.74
C THR A 15 -3.83 -13.32 -1.12
N GLN A 16 -3.45 -12.88 -2.32
CA GLN A 16 -3.91 -11.60 -2.84
C GLN A 16 -5.44 -11.54 -2.91
N GLN A 17 -6.08 -12.62 -3.34
CA GLN A 17 -7.54 -12.69 -3.41
C GLN A 17 -8.18 -12.61 -2.02
N GLN A 18 -7.61 -13.28 -1.04
CA GLN A 18 -8.14 -13.24 0.33
C GLN A 18 -8.08 -11.82 0.89
N LEU A 19 -6.97 -11.11 0.68
CA LEU A 19 -6.87 -9.72 1.11
C LEU A 19 -7.88 -8.85 0.37
N ALA A 20 -7.99 -9.02 -0.94
CA ALA A 20 -8.94 -8.26 -1.75
C ALA A 20 -10.37 -8.42 -1.23
N ASP A 21 -10.75 -9.64 -0.90
CA ASP A 21 -12.09 -9.93 -0.37
C ASP A 21 -12.32 -9.24 0.97
N LEU A 22 -11.31 -9.21 1.83
CA LEU A 22 -11.41 -8.58 3.15
C LEU A 22 -11.61 -7.07 3.08
N VAL A 23 -11.06 -6.42 2.05
CA VAL A 23 -11.13 -4.96 1.91
C VAL A 23 -12.04 -4.50 0.77
N HIS A 24 -12.81 -5.45 0.22
CA HIS A 24 -13.86 -5.18 -0.78
C HIS A 24 -13.35 -4.55 -2.08
N VAL A 25 -12.24 -5.06 -2.60
CA VAL A 25 -11.73 -4.65 -3.91
C VAL A 25 -11.42 -5.88 -4.75
N SER A 26 -11.12 -5.69 -6.03
CA SER A 26 -10.74 -6.78 -6.90
C SER A 26 -9.31 -7.25 -6.61
N ASN A 27 -9.04 -8.50 -6.95
CA ASN A 27 -7.70 -9.07 -6.86
C ASN A 27 -6.69 -8.24 -7.64
N ARG A 28 -7.10 -7.73 -8.82
CA ARG A 28 -6.25 -6.88 -9.67
C ARG A 28 -5.78 -5.62 -8.93
N THR A 29 -6.65 -5.04 -8.11
CA THR A 29 -6.29 -3.84 -7.32
C THR A 29 -5.14 -4.15 -6.35
N ILE A 30 -5.22 -5.28 -5.66
CA ILE A 30 -4.15 -5.68 -4.74
C ILE A 30 -2.85 -5.94 -5.51
N ILE A 31 -2.93 -6.65 -6.63
CA ILE A 31 -1.77 -6.91 -7.48
C ILE A 31 -1.11 -5.59 -7.91
N SER A 32 -1.91 -4.63 -8.36
CA SER A 32 -1.39 -3.33 -8.81
C SER A 32 -0.74 -2.53 -7.69
N ILE A 33 -1.30 -2.59 -6.49
CA ILE A 33 -0.71 -1.93 -5.32
C ILE A 33 0.65 -2.56 -4.99
N GLU A 34 0.72 -3.89 -4.99
CA GLU A 34 1.97 -4.60 -4.68
C GLU A 34 3.06 -4.39 -5.73
N LYS A 35 2.67 -4.14 -6.96
CA LYS A 35 3.60 -3.81 -8.06
C LYS A 35 3.95 -2.32 -8.10
N GLU A 36 3.47 -1.54 -7.16
CA GLU A 36 3.72 -0.10 -7.09
C GLU A 36 3.18 0.67 -8.30
N GLN A 37 2.15 0.12 -8.97
CA GLN A 37 1.52 0.71 -10.16
C GLN A 37 0.25 1.49 -9.84
N TYR A 38 -0.24 1.39 -8.62
CA TYR A 38 -1.49 1.99 -8.19
C TYR A 38 -1.38 2.51 -6.77
N ASN A 39 -1.75 3.78 -6.59
CA ASN A 39 -1.78 4.39 -5.26
C ASN A 39 -3.15 4.16 -4.65
N PRO A 40 -3.25 3.43 -3.53
CA PRO A 40 -4.56 3.21 -2.92
C PRO A 40 -5.15 4.53 -2.43
N SER A 41 -6.49 4.63 -2.48
CA SER A 41 -7.17 5.75 -1.84
C SER A 41 -6.89 5.70 -0.35
N LEU A 42 -7.08 6.85 0.33
CA LEU A 42 -6.88 6.91 1.78
C LEU A 42 -7.76 5.86 2.50
N MET A 43 -9.02 5.75 2.09
CA MET A 43 -9.94 4.80 2.73
C MET A 43 -9.51 3.34 2.49
N LEU A 44 -9.07 3.01 1.29
CA LEU A 44 -8.59 1.66 0.99
C LEU A 44 -7.32 1.35 1.79
N ALA A 45 -6.38 2.30 1.84
CA ALA A 45 -5.16 2.14 2.63
C ALA A 45 -5.48 1.91 4.10
N TYR A 46 -6.46 2.65 4.63
CA TYR A 46 -6.88 2.50 6.01
C TYR A 46 -7.49 1.12 6.28
N ARG A 47 -8.33 0.62 5.38
CA ARG A 47 -8.92 -0.71 5.51
C ARG A 47 -7.85 -1.80 5.50
N ILE A 48 -6.88 -1.68 4.62
CA ILE A 48 -5.77 -2.65 4.56
C ILE A 48 -4.95 -2.58 5.85
N ALA A 49 -4.65 -1.37 6.31
CA ALA A 49 -3.90 -1.18 7.55
C ALA A 49 -4.62 -1.82 8.75
N GLN A 50 -5.94 -1.73 8.79
CA GLN A 50 -6.72 -2.36 9.86
C GLN A 50 -6.65 -3.88 9.82
N VAL A 51 -6.65 -4.47 8.62
CA VAL A 51 -6.51 -5.93 8.49
C VAL A 51 -5.18 -6.39 9.11
N PHE A 52 -4.13 -5.60 8.94
CA PHE A 52 -2.79 -5.95 9.43
C PHE A 52 -2.45 -5.35 10.79
N ASP A 53 -3.41 -4.68 11.43
CA ASP A 53 -3.21 -4.03 12.73
C ASP A 53 -2.00 -3.08 12.72
N THR A 54 -1.93 -2.25 11.69
CA THR A 54 -0.87 -1.26 11.52
C THR A 54 -1.48 0.09 11.15
N THR A 55 -0.64 1.09 10.91
CA THR A 55 -1.08 2.43 10.51
C THR A 55 -0.92 2.62 9.01
N VAL A 56 -1.67 3.56 8.44
CA VAL A 56 -1.53 3.93 7.02
C VAL A 56 -0.11 4.44 6.76
N GLU A 57 0.43 5.23 7.67
CA GLU A 57 1.78 5.76 7.53
C GLU A 57 2.81 4.65 7.38
N GLU A 58 2.74 3.63 8.23
CA GLU A 58 3.68 2.52 8.19
C GLU A 58 3.45 1.62 6.97
N LEU A 59 2.18 1.28 6.71
CA LEU A 59 1.82 0.42 5.58
C LEU A 59 2.24 1.02 4.25
N CYS A 60 1.98 2.30 4.06
CA CYS A 60 2.22 2.99 2.78
C CYS A 60 3.55 3.70 2.70
N CYS A 61 4.42 3.54 3.68
CA CYS A 61 5.75 4.14 3.68
C CYS A 61 5.69 5.64 3.34
N LEU A 62 4.77 6.37 3.97
CA LEU A 62 4.49 7.76 3.60
C LEU A 62 5.72 8.65 3.71
N LYS A 63 6.53 8.47 4.74
CA LYS A 63 7.75 9.25 4.92
C LYS A 63 8.73 9.04 3.76
N GLU A 64 8.97 7.79 3.39
CA GLU A 64 9.86 7.48 2.28
C GLU A 64 9.32 8.00 0.95
N ASN A 65 8.03 7.81 0.70
CA ASN A 65 7.41 8.28 -0.53
C ASN A 65 7.44 9.81 -0.62
N LYS A 66 7.20 10.50 0.50
CA LYS A 66 7.30 11.95 0.56
C LYS A 66 8.71 12.42 0.22
N GLU A 67 9.72 11.80 0.82
CA GLU A 67 11.11 12.16 0.56
C GLU A 67 11.49 11.96 -0.91
N MET A 68 11.02 10.89 -1.53
CA MET A 68 11.25 10.64 -2.95
C MET A 68 10.59 11.68 -3.84
N GLU A 69 9.36 12.08 -3.52
CA GLU A 69 8.66 13.14 -4.26
C GLU A 69 9.34 14.49 -4.10
N ASP A 70 9.74 14.82 -2.88
CA ASP A 70 10.42 16.07 -2.59
C ASP A 70 11.76 16.18 -3.38
N LYS A 71 12.49 15.07 -3.48
CA LYS A 71 13.72 15.03 -4.29
C LYS A 71 13.44 15.30 -5.76
N LYS A 72 12.36 14.75 -6.30
CA LYS A 72 11.97 15.02 -7.69
C LYS A 72 11.68 16.50 -7.91
N HIS A 73 11.03 17.14 -6.95
CA HIS A 73 10.72 18.57 -7.04
C HIS A 73 11.97 19.43 -6.91
N GLU A 74 12.87 19.08 -6.00
CA GLU A 74 14.13 19.79 -5.83
C GLU A 74 14.99 19.77 -7.09
N SER A 75 14.99 18.65 -7.80
CA SER A 75 15.80 18.50 -9.01
C SER A 75 15.31 19.35 -10.18
N LYS A 76 14.15 19.96 -10.07
CA LYS A 76 13.59 20.84 -11.11
C LYS A 76 13.96 22.30 -10.93
N GLU A 77 14.53 22.66 -9.81
CA GLU A 77 14.98 24.00 -9.53
C GLU A 77 16.46 24.17 -9.88
#